data_a56c8d6e2115fbfc05179ad80d17a951
#
_entry.id   a56c8d6e2115fbfc05179ad80d17a951
#
_cell.length_a   1.000
_cell.length_b   1.000
_cell.length_c   1.000
_cell.angle_alpha   90.00
_cell.angle_beta   90.00
_cell.angle_gamma   90.00
#
_symmetry.space_group_name_H-M   'P 1'
#
loop_
_entity.id
_entity.type
_entity.pdbx_description
1 polymer ?
#
loop_
_entity_poly.entity_id
_entity_poly.type
_entity_poly.pdbx_seq_one_letter_code
_entity_poly.pdbx_strand_id
1 'polypeptide(L)'
;KVKQDKDIKDREGTQPAKYYGSKIAKSTKQKRAAQFAKQTKMDDDDPRAYKPAPGDATGKTKPSKHTKKFKQMFGEQKYPCPPATQDLAINTKNRDKTIKKYNYGPLNVTEPGDYWKDIAKYWKTTEAAAKKSLCANCIAFDISPRMDECMPGETSDKDGRLGYCWMHHFKCHSARACHTWAKGGPIKTDEKSNEFHKRSSP
;
A
#
# COMPACT_ATOMS: atom_id res chain seq x y z
N LYS A 1 17.85 -13.15 -35.28
CA LYS A 1 16.61 -13.94 -35.54
C LYS A 1 15.91 -14.23 -34.19
N VAL A 2 14.60 -13.98 -34.13
CA VAL A 2 13.79 -14.28 -32.97
C VAL A 2 13.58 -15.79 -32.85
N LYS A 3 13.86 -16.38 -31.70
CA LYS A 3 13.78 -17.84 -31.50
C LYS A 3 12.31 -18.29 -31.48
N GLN A 4 11.95 -19.20 -32.39
CA GLN A 4 10.64 -19.80 -32.49
C GLN A 4 10.50 -21.01 -31.51
N ASP A 5 9.28 -21.30 -31.07
CA ASP A 5 9.02 -22.49 -30.25
C ASP A 5 9.01 -23.75 -31.14
N LYS A 6 9.73 -24.81 -30.73
CA LYS A 6 9.88 -26.07 -31.47
C LYS A 6 8.56 -26.80 -31.72
N ASP A 7 7.55 -26.57 -30.90
CA ASP A 7 6.25 -27.25 -30.98
C ASP A 7 5.24 -26.49 -31.84
N ILE A 8 5.59 -25.28 -32.31
CA ILE A 8 4.71 -24.39 -33.07
C ILE A 8 5.32 -24.14 -34.44
N LYS A 9 4.55 -24.40 -35.51
CA LYS A 9 4.95 -24.05 -36.87
C LYS A 9 4.95 -22.53 -37.06
N ASP A 10 6.02 -22.01 -37.61
CA ASP A 10 6.11 -20.59 -37.98
C ASP A 10 5.10 -20.29 -39.09
N ARG A 11 4.23 -19.36 -38.85
CA ARG A 11 3.16 -18.87 -39.76
C ARG A 11 2.68 -17.50 -39.32
N GLU A 12 1.89 -16.85 -40.14
CA GLU A 12 1.27 -15.58 -39.83
C GLU A 12 0.54 -15.64 -38.47
N GLY A 13 0.77 -14.66 -37.60
CA GLY A 13 0.19 -14.57 -36.25
C GLY A 13 0.88 -15.45 -35.20
N THR A 14 1.99 -16.14 -35.52
CA THR A 14 2.79 -16.81 -34.51
C THR A 14 3.65 -15.82 -33.73
N GLN A 15 3.81 -16.11 -32.45
CA GLN A 15 4.60 -15.29 -31.51
C GLN A 15 5.96 -15.94 -31.21
N PRO A 16 6.95 -15.18 -30.74
CA PRO A 16 8.21 -15.73 -30.25
C PRO A 16 8.05 -16.81 -29.18
N ALA A 17 8.98 -17.76 -29.10
CA ALA A 17 8.96 -18.91 -28.20
C ALA A 17 8.62 -18.58 -26.73
N LYS A 18 9.02 -17.39 -26.26
CA LYS A 18 8.76 -16.92 -24.89
C LYS A 18 7.26 -16.83 -24.52
N TYR A 19 6.38 -16.60 -25.51
CA TYR A 19 4.93 -16.47 -25.30
C TYR A 19 4.20 -17.81 -25.18
N TYR A 20 4.84 -18.91 -25.58
CA TYR A 20 4.25 -20.23 -25.47
C TYR A 20 4.57 -20.94 -24.16
N GLY A 21 5.65 -20.56 -23.46
CA GLY A 21 6.09 -21.13 -22.19
C GLY A 21 6.80 -22.48 -22.34
N SER A 22 7.98 -22.62 -21.77
CA SER A 22 8.85 -23.79 -21.95
C SER A 22 8.34 -25.07 -21.29
N LYS A 23 7.44 -24.97 -20.31
CA LYS A 23 6.91 -26.11 -19.50
C LYS A 23 5.43 -26.40 -19.73
N ILE A 24 4.83 -25.79 -20.74
CA ILE A 24 3.43 -25.99 -21.08
C ILE A 24 3.29 -27.15 -22.07
N ALA A 25 2.25 -27.97 -21.91
CA ALA A 25 1.96 -29.09 -22.80
C ALA A 25 1.79 -28.62 -24.26
N LYS A 26 2.26 -29.43 -25.22
CA LYS A 26 2.21 -29.14 -26.66
C LYS A 26 0.79 -28.76 -27.13
N SER A 27 -0.23 -29.47 -26.64
CA SER A 27 -1.64 -29.19 -26.95
C SER A 27 -2.07 -27.78 -26.51
N THR A 28 -1.61 -27.31 -25.33
CA THR A 28 -1.89 -25.96 -24.81
C THR A 28 -1.17 -24.90 -25.64
N LYS A 29 0.10 -25.16 -26.05
CA LYS A 29 0.84 -24.27 -26.94
C LYS A 29 0.13 -24.12 -28.29
N GLN A 30 -0.40 -25.19 -28.85
CA GLN A 30 -1.17 -25.15 -30.10
C GLN A 30 -2.46 -24.34 -29.96
N LYS A 31 -3.20 -24.46 -28.84
CA LYS A 31 -4.37 -23.64 -28.53
C LYS A 31 -3.99 -22.15 -28.40
N ARG A 32 -2.87 -21.84 -27.74
CA ARG A 32 -2.33 -20.47 -27.68
C ARG A 32 -2.02 -19.93 -29.08
N ALA A 33 -1.34 -20.71 -29.91
CA ALA A 33 -1.02 -20.30 -31.29
C ALA A 33 -2.27 -20.00 -32.11
N ALA A 34 -3.31 -20.83 -31.96
CA ALA A 34 -4.59 -20.62 -32.65
C ALA A 34 -5.29 -19.35 -32.15
N GLN A 35 -5.22 -19.04 -30.86
CA GLN A 35 -5.77 -17.82 -30.30
C GLN A 35 -5.01 -16.58 -30.79
N PHE A 36 -3.68 -16.58 -30.73
CA PHE A 36 -2.86 -15.46 -31.21
C PHE A 36 -3.10 -15.17 -32.70
N ALA A 37 -3.20 -16.22 -33.53
CA ALA A 37 -3.55 -16.07 -34.95
C ALA A 37 -4.95 -15.46 -35.20
N LYS A 38 -5.90 -15.66 -34.26
CA LYS A 38 -7.21 -14.99 -34.30
C LYS A 38 -7.10 -13.55 -33.84
N GLN A 39 -6.38 -13.31 -32.75
CA GLN A 39 -6.21 -11.97 -32.18
C GLN A 39 -5.47 -11.02 -33.13
N THR A 40 -4.48 -11.51 -33.89
CA THR A 40 -3.74 -10.72 -34.91
C THR A 40 -4.65 -10.17 -36.03
N LYS A 41 -5.85 -10.75 -36.20
CA LYS A 41 -6.83 -10.33 -37.21
C LYS A 41 -7.95 -9.44 -36.64
N MET A 42 -7.89 -9.11 -35.38
CA MET A 42 -8.84 -8.22 -34.71
C MET A 42 -8.29 -6.80 -34.68
N ASP A 43 -9.18 -5.83 -34.67
CA ASP A 43 -8.80 -4.42 -34.55
C ASP A 43 -8.22 -4.16 -33.14
N ASP A 44 -7.33 -3.19 -33.02
CA ASP A 44 -6.62 -2.88 -31.77
C ASP A 44 -7.55 -2.39 -30.64
N ASP A 45 -8.74 -1.89 -30.99
CA ASP A 45 -9.78 -1.45 -30.06
C ASP A 45 -10.80 -2.56 -29.70
N ASP A 46 -10.69 -3.76 -30.29
CA ASP A 46 -11.55 -4.89 -29.95
C ASP A 46 -11.15 -5.53 -28.59
N PRO A 47 -11.98 -5.46 -27.54
CA PRO A 47 -11.66 -6.05 -26.23
C PRO A 47 -11.37 -7.55 -26.28
N ARG A 48 -11.79 -8.26 -27.32
CA ARG A 48 -11.54 -9.69 -27.52
C ARG A 48 -10.09 -9.98 -27.91
N ALA A 49 -9.38 -8.98 -28.48
CA ALA A 49 -7.96 -9.09 -28.81
C ALA A 49 -7.07 -9.27 -27.57
N TYR A 50 -7.54 -8.83 -26.40
CA TYR A 50 -6.80 -8.83 -25.14
C TYR A 50 -7.21 -9.95 -24.16
N LYS A 51 -8.02 -10.92 -24.60
CA LYS A 51 -8.40 -12.05 -23.75
C LYS A 51 -7.17 -12.90 -23.36
N PRO A 52 -7.07 -13.36 -22.10
CA PRO A 52 -5.98 -14.23 -21.66
C PRO A 52 -5.84 -15.48 -22.52
N ALA A 53 -4.60 -15.88 -22.79
CA ALA A 53 -4.33 -17.06 -23.59
C ALA A 53 -4.59 -18.37 -22.80
N PRO A 54 -4.97 -19.47 -23.47
CA PRO A 54 -5.17 -20.77 -22.84
C PRO A 54 -3.97 -21.19 -21.98
N GLY A 55 -4.24 -21.55 -20.72
CA GLY A 55 -3.23 -21.91 -19.72
C GLY A 55 -2.64 -20.73 -18.92
N ASP A 56 -3.04 -19.49 -19.17
CA ASP A 56 -2.57 -18.36 -18.34
C ASP A 56 -3.14 -18.43 -16.92
N ALA A 57 -4.41 -18.82 -16.76
CA ALA A 57 -5.04 -19.00 -15.45
C ALA A 57 -4.50 -20.19 -14.65
N THR A 58 -3.95 -21.20 -15.36
CA THR A 58 -3.42 -22.44 -14.74
C THR A 58 -1.89 -22.48 -14.69
N GLY A 59 -1.24 -21.55 -15.40
CA GLY A 59 0.21 -21.42 -15.41
C GLY A 59 0.72 -20.95 -14.05
N LYS A 60 1.21 -21.86 -13.20
CA LYS A 60 2.03 -21.49 -12.04
C LYS A 60 3.32 -20.87 -12.57
N THR A 61 3.28 -19.57 -12.84
CA THR A 61 4.48 -18.82 -13.17
C THR A 61 5.39 -18.81 -11.95
N LYS A 62 6.54 -19.48 -12.06
CA LYS A 62 7.57 -19.34 -11.04
C LYS A 62 7.94 -17.85 -10.95
N PRO A 63 7.92 -17.24 -9.76
CA PRO A 63 8.27 -15.84 -9.61
C PRO A 63 9.67 -15.58 -10.19
N SER A 64 9.81 -14.48 -10.92
CA SER A 64 11.08 -14.07 -11.52
C SER A 64 12.17 -13.91 -10.44
N LYS A 65 13.46 -13.90 -10.87
CA LYS A 65 14.56 -13.60 -9.94
C LYS A 65 14.36 -12.25 -9.24
N HIS A 66 13.82 -11.24 -9.93
CA HIS A 66 13.49 -9.93 -9.37
C HIS A 66 12.36 -10.01 -8.35
N THR A 67 11.27 -10.72 -8.66
CA THR A 67 10.16 -10.94 -7.72
C THR A 67 10.61 -11.69 -6.47
N LYS A 68 11.50 -12.71 -6.62
CA LYS A 68 12.07 -13.44 -5.48
C LYS A 68 12.96 -12.53 -4.63
N LYS A 69 13.84 -11.73 -5.27
CA LYS A 69 14.71 -10.80 -4.57
C LYS A 69 13.91 -9.70 -3.87
N PHE A 70 12.86 -9.18 -4.51
CA PHE A 70 11.92 -8.23 -3.90
C PHE A 70 11.26 -8.83 -2.65
N LYS A 71 10.71 -10.05 -2.75
CA LYS A 71 10.13 -10.77 -1.59
C LYS A 71 11.15 -11.07 -0.49
N GLN A 72 12.42 -11.34 -0.83
CA GLN A 72 13.49 -11.52 0.16
C GLN A 72 13.88 -10.22 0.85
N MET A 73 13.89 -9.09 0.13
CA MET A 73 14.29 -7.78 0.65
C MET A 73 13.16 -7.10 1.45
N PHE A 74 11.93 -7.25 1.00
CA PHE A 74 10.77 -6.52 1.54
C PHE A 74 9.73 -7.44 2.21
N GLY A 75 9.89 -8.75 2.17
CA GLY A 75 8.94 -9.74 2.67
C GLY A 75 7.69 -9.89 1.78
N GLU A 76 6.84 -10.85 2.09
CA GLU A 76 5.45 -10.84 1.62
C GLU A 76 4.69 -9.90 2.57
N GLN A 77 3.97 -8.91 2.04
CA GLN A 77 3.03 -8.14 2.86
C GLN A 77 2.02 -9.12 3.47
N LYS A 78 2.26 -9.49 4.71
CA LYS A 78 1.43 -10.46 5.43
C LYS A 78 0.04 -9.90 5.74
N TYR A 79 -0.07 -8.58 5.74
CA TYR A 79 -1.30 -7.85 6.05
C TYR A 79 -1.58 -6.81 4.98
N PRO A 80 -2.84 -6.67 4.54
CA PRO A 80 -3.24 -5.64 3.59
C PRO A 80 -3.02 -4.23 4.17
N CYS A 81 -2.98 -3.25 3.30
CA CYS A 81 -2.97 -1.85 3.73
C CYS A 81 -4.26 -1.50 4.48
N PRO A 82 -4.18 -0.74 5.58
CA PRO A 82 -5.38 -0.26 6.26
C PRO A 82 -6.28 0.55 5.32
N PRO A 83 -7.61 0.31 5.31
CA PRO A 83 -8.50 0.96 4.32
C PRO A 83 -8.36 2.48 4.24
N ALA A 84 -8.20 3.16 5.37
CA ALA A 84 -8.06 4.62 5.40
C ALA A 84 -6.76 5.15 4.79
N THR A 85 -5.77 4.30 4.46
CA THR A 85 -4.58 4.72 3.72
C THR A 85 -4.86 4.89 2.24
N GLN A 86 -5.82 4.13 1.70
CA GLN A 86 -6.17 4.07 0.28
C GLN A 86 -7.50 4.80 -0.02
N ASP A 87 -8.44 4.82 0.92
CA ASP A 87 -9.76 5.44 0.78
C ASP A 87 -9.80 6.79 1.48
N LEU A 88 -9.94 7.86 0.68
CA LEU A 88 -10.01 9.24 1.18
C LEU A 88 -11.26 9.50 2.01
N ALA A 89 -12.40 8.91 1.68
CA ALA A 89 -13.65 9.11 2.40
C ALA A 89 -13.57 8.51 3.81
N ILE A 90 -13.04 7.30 3.93
CA ILE A 90 -12.80 6.65 5.23
C ILE A 90 -11.79 7.46 6.05
N ASN A 91 -10.68 7.88 5.43
CA ASN A 91 -9.67 8.70 6.09
C ASN A 91 -10.25 10.01 6.64
N THR A 92 -10.99 10.75 5.82
CA THR A 92 -11.62 12.03 6.19
C THR A 92 -12.62 11.83 7.32
N LYS A 93 -13.51 10.85 7.22
CA LYS A 93 -14.49 10.51 8.26
C LYS A 93 -13.81 10.23 9.61
N ASN A 94 -12.76 9.41 9.61
CA ASN A 94 -12.05 9.05 10.83
C ASN A 94 -11.27 10.23 11.42
N ARG A 95 -10.63 11.05 10.56
CA ARG A 95 -9.97 12.29 10.96
C ARG A 95 -10.95 13.25 11.62
N ASP A 96 -12.07 13.54 10.97
CA ASP A 96 -13.05 14.52 11.45
C ASP A 96 -13.70 14.06 12.76
N LYS A 97 -13.97 12.75 12.89
CA LYS A 97 -14.37 12.13 14.16
C LYS A 97 -13.32 12.36 15.26
N THR A 98 -12.04 12.22 14.91
CA THR A 98 -10.93 12.38 15.87
C THR A 98 -10.74 13.83 16.27
N ILE A 99 -10.87 14.77 15.33
CA ILE A 99 -10.89 16.21 15.63
C ILE A 99 -12.01 16.51 16.63
N LYS A 100 -13.24 16.11 16.32
CA LYS A 100 -14.43 16.43 17.13
C LYS A 100 -14.40 15.77 18.52
N LYS A 101 -13.98 14.50 18.60
CA LYS A 101 -14.11 13.70 19.84
C LYS A 101 -12.85 13.74 20.71
N TYR A 102 -11.69 13.84 20.09
CA TYR A 102 -10.40 13.72 20.78
C TYR A 102 -9.48 14.92 20.55
N ASN A 103 -10.02 16.03 20.05
CA ASN A 103 -9.29 17.27 19.85
C ASN A 103 -7.97 17.06 19.05
N TYR A 104 -8.05 16.34 17.91
CA TYR A 104 -6.87 16.15 17.07
C TYR A 104 -6.49 17.46 16.38
N GLY A 105 -5.25 17.94 16.62
CA GLY A 105 -4.76 19.20 16.10
C GLY A 105 -3.30 19.46 16.50
N PRO A 106 -2.85 20.74 16.44
CA PRO A 106 -3.58 21.89 15.92
C PRO A 106 -3.87 21.75 14.43
N LEU A 107 -4.99 22.30 13.93
CA LEU A 107 -5.33 22.24 12.51
C LEU A 107 -4.37 23.13 11.69
N ASN A 108 -3.97 24.27 12.25
CA ASN A 108 -2.84 25.07 11.76
C ASN A 108 -1.66 24.92 12.72
N VAL A 109 -0.56 24.31 12.25
CA VAL A 109 0.64 24.06 13.08
C VAL A 109 1.38 25.35 13.38
N THR A 110 1.40 26.31 12.46
CA THR A 110 2.09 27.60 12.59
C THR A 110 1.33 28.55 13.52
N GLU A 111 0.01 28.46 13.53
CA GLU A 111 -0.87 29.31 14.34
C GLU A 111 -1.82 28.44 15.17
N PRO A 112 -1.32 27.78 16.23
CA PRO A 112 -2.10 26.78 16.98
C PRO A 112 -3.16 27.39 17.90
N GLY A 113 -3.18 28.72 18.10
CA GLY A 113 -4.07 29.37 19.05
C GLY A 113 -3.91 28.80 20.46
N ASP A 114 -5.02 28.59 21.15
CA ASP A 114 -5.03 28.03 22.51
C ASP A 114 -4.95 26.49 22.57
N TYR A 115 -4.77 25.82 21.43
CA TYR A 115 -4.77 24.36 21.34
C TYR A 115 -3.90 23.68 22.41
N TRP A 116 -2.67 24.16 22.59
CA TRP A 116 -1.74 23.54 23.56
C TRP A 116 -2.12 23.79 25.01
N LYS A 117 -2.77 24.89 25.30
CA LYS A 117 -3.35 25.14 26.64
C LYS A 117 -4.50 24.18 26.93
N ASP A 118 -5.36 23.93 25.95
CA ASP A 118 -6.49 23.01 26.09
C ASP A 118 -6.02 21.57 26.28
N ILE A 119 -5.03 21.11 25.49
CA ILE A 119 -4.39 19.80 25.65
C ILE A 119 -3.73 19.66 27.03
N ALA A 120 -2.97 20.69 27.45
CA ALA A 120 -2.31 20.70 28.75
C ALA A 120 -3.31 20.61 29.90
N LYS A 121 -4.42 21.35 29.82
CA LYS A 121 -5.53 21.28 30.79
C LYS A 121 -6.16 19.88 30.84
N TYR A 122 -6.44 19.30 29.67
CA TYR A 122 -7.02 17.95 29.59
C TYR A 122 -6.09 16.89 30.19
N TRP A 123 -4.80 16.93 29.91
CA TRP A 123 -3.82 15.98 30.44
C TRP A 123 -3.33 16.32 31.86
N LYS A 124 -3.81 17.44 32.45
CA LYS A 124 -3.36 17.96 33.76
C LYS A 124 -1.84 18.11 33.82
N THR A 125 -1.25 18.75 32.81
CA THR A 125 0.18 18.96 32.64
C THR A 125 0.50 20.40 32.25
N THR A 126 1.80 20.69 32.01
CA THR A 126 2.21 21.99 31.52
C THR A 126 2.08 22.10 29.99
N GLU A 127 1.89 23.30 29.46
CA GLU A 127 1.86 23.54 28.03
C GLU A 127 3.18 23.11 27.34
N ALA A 128 4.33 23.31 28.00
CA ALA A 128 5.63 22.87 27.51
C ALA A 128 5.73 21.33 27.37
N ALA A 129 5.13 20.57 28.30
CA ALA A 129 5.05 19.14 28.20
C ALA A 129 4.06 18.69 27.11
N ALA A 130 2.93 19.37 26.99
CA ALA A 130 1.95 19.11 25.95
C ALA A 130 2.54 19.29 24.53
N LYS A 131 3.27 20.36 24.30
CA LYS A 131 3.99 20.65 23.03
C LYS A 131 5.03 19.59 22.65
N LYS A 132 5.56 18.83 23.61
CA LYS A 132 6.49 17.71 23.38
C LYS A 132 5.78 16.37 23.12
N SER A 133 4.48 16.30 23.38
CA SER A 133 3.68 15.06 23.30
C SER A 133 2.92 15.01 21.97
N LEU A 134 3.66 14.70 20.91
CA LEU A 134 3.20 14.76 19.51
C LEU A 134 2.92 13.36 18.96
N CYS A 135 2.19 13.28 17.86
CA CYS A 135 2.08 12.05 17.09
C CYS A 135 3.46 11.46 16.76
N ALA A 136 4.46 12.28 16.49
CA ALA A 136 5.84 11.87 16.23
C ALA A 136 6.44 10.92 17.29
N ASN A 137 5.97 10.96 18.53
CA ASN A 137 6.42 10.06 19.60
C ASN A 137 5.28 9.26 20.25
N CYS A 138 4.14 9.20 19.59
CA CYS A 138 2.99 8.42 20.02
C CYS A 138 3.16 6.95 19.67
N ILE A 139 2.81 6.06 20.61
CA ILE A 139 2.88 4.61 20.41
C ILE A 139 2.02 4.09 19.26
N ALA A 140 0.95 4.80 18.92
CA ALA A 140 0.03 4.42 17.83
C ALA A 140 0.39 5.02 16.47
N PHE A 141 1.47 5.80 16.39
CA PHE A 141 1.90 6.46 15.15
C PHE A 141 2.85 5.56 14.37
N ASP A 142 2.41 5.10 13.21
CA ASP A 142 3.13 4.16 12.37
C ASP A 142 3.76 4.85 11.16
N ILE A 143 5.08 4.73 11.08
CA ILE A 143 5.95 5.21 10.01
C ILE A 143 6.90 4.08 9.55
N SER A 144 6.46 2.83 9.69
CA SER A 144 7.22 1.68 9.18
C SER A 144 7.29 1.70 7.65
N PRO A 145 8.30 1.05 7.05
CA PRO A 145 8.41 0.91 5.60
C PRO A 145 7.12 0.38 4.97
N ARG A 146 6.50 -0.64 5.58
CA ARG A 146 5.21 -1.18 5.15
C ARG A 146 4.11 -0.11 5.10
N MET A 147 4.07 0.77 6.10
CA MET A 147 3.04 1.81 6.15
C MET A 147 3.30 2.91 5.13
N ASP A 148 4.56 3.27 4.88
CA ASP A 148 4.92 4.22 3.83
C ASP A 148 4.49 3.70 2.44
N GLU A 149 4.68 2.40 2.16
CA GLU A 149 4.19 1.78 0.92
C GLU A 149 2.66 1.81 0.79
N CYS A 150 1.93 1.81 1.90
CA CYS A 150 0.47 1.92 1.91
C CYS A 150 -0.04 3.33 1.66
N MET A 151 0.78 4.37 1.82
CA MET A 151 0.36 5.76 1.66
C MET A 151 0.76 6.29 0.30
N PRO A 152 -0.20 6.63 -0.59
CA PRO A 152 0.13 7.21 -1.89
C PRO A 152 0.71 8.62 -1.75
N GLY A 153 1.75 8.91 -2.52
CA GLY A 153 2.37 10.23 -2.61
C GLY A 153 3.47 10.48 -1.58
N GLU A 154 3.93 11.72 -1.53
CA GLU A 154 4.97 12.15 -0.59
C GLU A 154 4.42 12.22 0.83
N THR A 155 5.13 11.61 1.76
CA THR A 155 4.73 11.53 3.17
C THR A 155 5.39 12.58 4.06
N SER A 156 6.40 13.31 3.57
CA SER A 156 7.15 14.32 4.35
C SER A 156 6.90 15.72 3.83
N ASP A 157 6.86 16.70 4.73
CA ASP A 157 6.79 18.12 4.42
C ASP A 157 7.72 18.93 5.36
N LYS A 158 7.73 20.26 5.23
CA LYS A 158 8.56 21.17 6.05
C LYS A 158 8.27 21.12 7.55
N ASP A 159 7.06 20.74 7.92
CA ASP A 159 6.59 20.73 9.32
C ASP A 159 6.68 19.35 9.96
N GLY A 160 6.99 18.30 9.18
CA GLY A 160 7.14 16.93 9.68
C GLY A 160 6.78 15.87 8.64
N ARG A 161 5.97 14.88 9.02
CA ARG A 161 5.55 13.82 8.10
C ARG A 161 4.19 13.24 8.43
N LEU A 162 3.56 12.64 7.44
CA LEU A 162 2.41 11.78 7.60
C LEU A 162 2.84 10.40 8.12
N GLY A 163 1.98 9.77 8.87
CA GLY A 163 2.01 8.39 9.29
C GLY A 163 0.59 7.91 9.55
N TYR A 164 0.43 6.67 9.96
CA TYR A 164 -0.87 6.08 10.24
C TYR A 164 -1.13 5.98 11.74
N CYS A 165 -2.32 6.37 12.17
CA CYS A 165 -2.75 6.21 13.55
C CYS A 165 -3.56 4.92 13.72
N TRP A 166 -3.02 3.93 14.40
CA TRP A 166 -3.70 2.66 14.68
C TRP A 166 -4.84 2.79 15.68
N MET A 167 -4.84 3.83 16.51
CA MET A 167 -5.91 4.05 17.49
C MET A 167 -7.17 4.62 16.86
N HIS A 168 -7.03 5.48 15.87
CA HIS A 168 -8.15 6.18 15.24
C HIS A 168 -8.32 5.87 13.76
N HIS A 169 -7.47 5.01 13.20
CA HIS A 169 -7.53 4.50 11.83
C HIS A 169 -7.61 5.59 10.75
N PHE A 170 -6.65 6.52 10.77
CA PHE A 170 -6.53 7.56 9.75
C PHE A 170 -5.07 8.01 9.58
N LYS A 171 -4.77 8.70 8.48
CA LYS A 171 -3.47 9.32 8.22
C LYS A 171 -3.33 10.57 9.09
N CYS A 172 -2.44 10.55 10.06
CA CYS A 172 -2.17 11.67 10.96
C CYS A 172 -0.77 12.26 10.72
N HIS A 173 -0.58 13.51 11.15
CA HIS A 173 0.67 14.23 10.95
C HIS A 173 1.50 14.27 12.24
N SER A 174 2.81 14.12 12.12
CA SER A 174 3.76 14.03 13.22
C SER A 174 3.77 15.24 14.16
N ALA A 175 3.54 16.45 13.65
CA ALA A 175 3.53 17.71 14.40
C ALA A 175 2.22 17.96 15.19
N ARG A 176 1.27 17.02 15.17
CA ARG A 176 -0.03 17.14 15.83
C ARG A 176 -0.13 16.24 17.06
N ALA A 177 -1.18 16.42 17.84
CA ALA A 177 -1.50 15.58 18.98
C ALA A 177 -3.03 15.35 19.08
N CYS A 178 -3.47 14.55 20.05
CA CYS A 178 -4.87 14.39 20.42
C CYS A 178 -4.99 13.91 21.86
N HIS A 179 -6.14 13.99 22.46
CA HIS A 179 -6.38 13.58 23.86
C HIS A 179 -5.89 12.16 24.19
N THR A 180 -5.86 11.26 23.22
CA THR A 180 -5.47 9.86 23.41
C THR A 180 -3.99 9.59 23.17
N TRP A 181 -3.16 10.63 23.06
CA TRP A 181 -1.72 10.46 22.91
C TRP A 181 -1.14 9.61 24.06
N ALA A 182 -0.26 8.69 23.69
CA ALA A 182 0.48 7.86 24.63
C ALA A 182 1.93 7.72 24.20
N LYS A 183 2.87 7.89 25.13
CA LYS A 183 4.31 7.78 24.87
C LYS A 183 4.69 6.36 24.48
N GLY A 184 5.71 6.22 23.62
CA GLY A 184 6.31 4.92 23.28
C GLY A 184 6.51 4.65 21.79
N GLY A 185 6.18 5.62 20.93
CA GLY A 185 6.40 5.55 19.49
C GLY A 185 7.53 6.44 18.98
N PRO A 186 7.60 6.61 17.67
CA PRO A 186 6.71 6.00 16.66
C PRO A 186 7.03 4.52 16.38
N ILE A 187 6.11 3.83 15.72
CA ILE A 187 6.31 2.49 15.14
C ILE A 187 7.17 2.66 13.89
N LYS A 188 8.36 2.00 13.88
CA LYS A 188 9.35 2.14 12.81
C LYS A 188 9.65 0.85 12.07
N THR A 189 9.13 -0.29 12.54
CA THR A 189 9.43 -1.59 11.96
C THR A 189 8.15 -2.31 11.54
N ASP A 190 8.24 -3.12 10.49
CA ASP A 190 7.11 -3.86 9.94
C ASP A 190 6.57 -4.89 10.93
N GLU A 191 7.42 -5.47 11.78
CA GLU A 191 6.99 -6.42 12.83
C GLU A 191 6.01 -5.75 13.79
N LYS A 192 6.36 -4.56 14.32
CA LYS A 192 5.48 -3.79 15.22
C LYS A 192 4.21 -3.32 14.50
N SER A 193 4.34 -2.85 13.25
CA SER A 193 3.20 -2.47 12.44
C SER A 193 2.22 -3.64 12.26
N ASN A 194 2.73 -4.84 11.99
CA ASN A 194 1.94 -6.05 11.86
C ASN A 194 1.28 -6.48 13.18
N GLU A 195 1.93 -6.30 14.32
CA GLU A 195 1.34 -6.54 15.63
C GLU A 195 0.15 -5.60 15.91
N PHE A 196 0.31 -4.31 15.60
CA PHE A 196 -0.79 -3.35 15.73
C PHE A 196 -1.94 -3.66 14.77
N HIS A 197 -1.64 -4.07 13.54
CA HIS A 197 -2.66 -4.52 12.59
C HIS A 197 -3.50 -5.67 13.15
N LYS A 198 -2.86 -6.71 13.71
CA LYS A 198 -3.56 -7.84 14.32
C LYS A 198 -4.48 -7.43 15.47
N ARG A 199 -4.05 -6.46 16.29
CA ARG A 199 -4.81 -6.01 17.47
C ARG A 199 -5.93 -5.06 17.13
N SER A 200 -5.81 -4.32 16.02
CA SER A 200 -6.68 -3.20 15.65
C SER A 200 -7.64 -3.53 14.50
N SER A 201 -7.47 -4.67 13.85
CA SER A 201 -8.43 -5.16 12.86
C SER A 201 -9.68 -5.67 13.57
N PRO A 202 -10.87 -5.23 13.13
CA PRO A 202 -12.13 -5.70 13.69
C PRO A 202 -12.37 -7.18 13.40
#